data_9d256997b636db2dbacbefec311588b9
#
_entry.id   9d256997b636db2dbacbefec311588b9
#
_cell.length_a   1.000
_cell.length_b   1.000
_cell.length_c   1.000
_cell.angle_alpha   90.00
_cell.angle_beta   90.00
_cell.angle_gamma   90.00
#
_symmetry.space_group_name_H-M   'P 1'
#
loop_
_entity.id
_entity.type
_entity.pdbx_description
1 polymer ?
#
loop_
_entity_poly.entity_id
_entity_poly.type
_entity_poly.pdbx_seq_one_letter_code
_entity_poly.pdbx_strand_id
1 'polypeptide(L)'
;MMKKVIMVSHYQGIAPQALRNVPVHSPSVFAIKQGRKLMNWHEESLHIGGGDWLLASAGSQLTFINEPHHQQFSSVQISFLQPPSQDLMDEFELGYNKEKGKETKHKANKEAGKAGVAQPSTYHRFHQDQSPKLSVNSKLTFAFEQLLAMEAEDLSTQVQSYYLNGFYRQLLEAGALEQLFPRDSPFLRERLSRYLAQSPGHDHHIERVCRHFFMSKSTLTRHLALEGTSFRQVLGEVRMLHGLSLMQQQTYRQVDLALLCGYQSESRFSQRFRKQFGVTPKRYMKTVRR
;
A
#
# COMPACT_ATOMS: atom_id res chain seq x y z
N MET A 1 -6.17 6.86 23.83
CA MET A 1 -5.20 6.14 22.97
C MET A 1 -4.70 7.13 21.92
N MET A 2 -3.41 7.43 21.88
CA MET A 2 -2.85 8.38 20.90
C MET A 2 -3.00 7.80 19.49
N LYS A 3 -3.32 8.66 18.52
CA LYS A 3 -3.55 8.24 17.14
C LYS A 3 -2.19 8.10 16.44
N LYS A 4 -1.81 6.88 16.06
CA LYS A 4 -0.58 6.65 15.27
C LYS A 4 -0.71 7.27 13.88
N VAL A 5 0.38 7.83 13.37
CA VAL A 5 0.46 8.40 12.00
C VAL A 5 1.06 7.42 10.99
N ILE A 6 1.76 6.39 11.48
CA ILE A 6 2.30 5.27 10.69
C ILE A 6 1.96 3.93 11.33
N MET A 7 2.13 2.87 10.56
CA MET A 7 2.11 1.49 11.02
C MET A 7 3.31 0.76 10.42
N VAL A 8 4.09 0.10 11.27
CA VAL A 8 5.26 -0.70 10.86
C VAL A 8 4.89 -2.17 10.87
N SER A 9 5.30 -2.88 9.82
CA SER A 9 5.12 -4.33 9.69
C SER A 9 6.42 -4.98 9.24
N HIS A 10 6.77 -6.10 9.88
CA HIS A 10 7.96 -6.87 9.57
C HIS A 10 7.57 -8.17 8.87
N TYR A 11 8.29 -8.51 7.79
CA TYR A 11 8.09 -9.74 7.04
C TYR A 11 9.37 -10.52 6.98
N GLN A 12 9.28 -11.82 7.20
CA GLN A 12 10.40 -12.74 7.20
C GLN A 12 10.07 -13.99 6.36
N GLY A 13 11.09 -14.64 5.83
CA GLY A 13 10.96 -15.90 5.12
C GLY A 13 12.27 -16.67 5.05
N ILE A 14 12.16 -18.00 5.11
CA ILE A 14 13.29 -18.93 4.97
C ILE A 14 13.27 -19.65 3.61
N ALA A 15 12.18 -19.55 2.89
CA ALA A 15 11.95 -20.10 1.55
C ALA A 15 11.21 -19.11 0.68
N PRO A 16 11.23 -19.25 -0.67
CA PRO A 16 10.54 -18.34 -1.57
C PRO A 16 9.05 -18.22 -1.26
N GLN A 17 8.56 -16.98 -1.17
CA GLN A 17 7.16 -16.62 -0.88
C GLN A 17 6.54 -15.97 -2.11
N ALA A 18 5.93 -16.75 -2.98
CA ALA A 18 5.19 -16.24 -4.14
C ALA A 18 3.79 -15.82 -3.70
N LEU A 19 3.51 -14.52 -3.75
CA LEU A 19 2.22 -13.93 -3.43
C LEU A 19 1.70 -13.08 -4.59
N ARG A 20 0.41 -13.17 -4.87
CA ARG A 20 -0.26 -12.39 -5.91
C ARG A 20 -1.44 -11.62 -5.35
N ASN A 21 -1.79 -10.53 -6.02
CA ASN A 21 -2.94 -9.69 -5.67
C ASN A 21 -2.94 -9.24 -4.19
N VAL A 22 -1.75 -8.92 -3.65
CA VAL A 22 -1.61 -8.40 -2.28
C VAL A 22 -2.09 -6.96 -2.28
N PRO A 23 -3.23 -6.64 -1.64
CA PRO A 23 -3.77 -5.29 -1.67
C PRO A 23 -2.97 -4.36 -0.76
N VAL A 24 -2.77 -3.12 -1.19
CA VAL A 24 -2.16 -2.05 -0.40
C VAL A 24 -3.27 -1.11 0.05
N HIS A 25 -3.57 -1.08 1.36
CA HIS A 25 -4.68 -0.29 1.91
C HIS A 25 -4.31 1.14 2.27
N SER A 26 -3.04 1.38 2.53
CA SER A 26 -2.49 2.72 2.79
C SER A 26 -1.21 2.88 2.00
N PRO A 27 -0.86 4.09 1.56
CA PRO A 27 0.42 4.34 0.91
C PRO A 27 1.55 3.72 1.74
N SER A 28 2.46 3.00 1.11
CA SER A 28 3.45 2.19 1.84
C SER A 28 4.80 2.18 1.16
N VAL A 29 5.86 2.18 1.96
CA VAL A 29 7.24 1.91 1.55
C VAL A 29 7.66 0.56 2.09
N PHE A 30 8.23 -0.28 1.23
CA PHE A 30 8.82 -1.57 1.60
C PHE A 30 10.34 -1.48 1.43
N ALA A 31 11.07 -1.55 2.54
CA ALA A 31 12.54 -1.62 2.57
C ALA A 31 12.97 -3.07 2.75
N ILE A 32 13.79 -3.58 1.82
CA ILE A 32 14.33 -4.93 1.90
C ILE A 32 15.61 -4.88 2.73
N LYS A 33 15.64 -5.61 3.85
CA LYS A 33 16.82 -5.68 4.72
C LYS A 33 17.72 -6.87 4.37
N GLN A 34 17.12 -7.98 3.90
CA GLN A 34 17.86 -9.18 3.47
C GLN A 34 17.09 -9.96 2.41
N GLY A 35 17.79 -10.56 1.45
CA GLY A 35 17.19 -11.18 0.27
C GLY A 35 16.78 -10.13 -0.76
N ARG A 36 15.81 -10.49 -1.59
CA ARG A 36 15.27 -9.59 -2.61
C ARG A 36 13.78 -9.86 -2.88
N LYS A 37 13.09 -8.86 -3.39
CA LYS A 37 11.73 -8.98 -3.88
C LYS A 37 11.74 -8.91 -5.40
N LEU A 38 11.15 -9.90 -6.06
CA LEU A 38 10.98 -9.96 -7.51
C LEU A 38 9.54 -9.65 -7.85
N MET A 39 9.31 -8.78 -8.84
CA MET A 39 7.99 -8.50 -9.35
C MET A 39 8.06 -8.12 -10.84
N ASN A 40 6.96 -8.30 -11.55
CA ASN A 40 6.84 -7.82 -12.91
C ASN A 40 6.17 -6.45 -12.93
N TRP A 41 6.73 -5.54 -13.71
CA TRP A 41 6.23 -4.20 -13.93
C TRP A 41 6.37 -3.86 -15.44
N HIS A 42 5.24 -3.67 -16.12
CA HIS A 42 5.22 -3.35 -17.58
C HIS A 42 6.16 -4.21 -18.43
N GLU A 43 6.03 -5.54 -18.33
CA GLU A 43 6.85 -6.53 -19.05
C GLU A 43 8.31 -6.62 -18.58
N GLU A 44 8.75 -5.76 -17.66
CA GLU A 44 10.07 -5.83 -17.05
C GLU A 44 10.05 -6.57 -15.72
N SER A 45 11.12 -7.33 -15.45
CA SER A 45 11.34 -7.95 -14.15
C SER A 45 12.08 -7.00 -13.23
N LEU A 46 11.40 -6.48 -12.22
CA LEU A 46 12.00 -5.63 -11.20
C LEU A 46 12.59 -6.48 -10.07
N HIS A 47 13.85 -6.17 -9.75
CA HIS A 47 14.58 -6.73 -8.62
C HIS A 47 14.78 -5.63 -7.58
N ILE A 48 14.22 -5.79 -6.39
CA ILE A 48 14.27 -4.82 -5.30
C ILE A 48 15.05 -5.46 -4.16
N GLY A 49 16.22 -4.92 -3.87
CA GLY A 49 17.15 -5.41 -2.86
C GLY A 49 17.46 -4.38 -1.78
N GLY A 50 18.54 -4.58 -1.02
CA GLY A 50 18.89 -3.75 0.13
C GLY A 50 19.22 -2.27 -0.13
N GLY A 51 19.47 -1.89 -1.39
CA GLY A 51 19.70 -0.49 -1.80
C GLY A 51 18.47 0.20 -2.39
N ASP A 52 17.32 -0.48 -2.40
CA ASP A 52 16.12 -0.02 -3.04
C ASP A 52 14.90 -0.13 -2.12
N TRP A 53 13.91 0.74 -2.36
CA TRP A 53 12.57 0.61 -1.79
C TRP A 53 11.55 0.28 -2.87
N LEU A 54 10.50 -0.46 -2.48
CA LEU A 54 9.27 -0.58 -3.24
C LEU A 54 8.27 0.43 -2.68
N LEU A 55 7.81 1.33 -3.54
CA LEU A 55 6.76 2.29 -3.24
C LEU A 55 5.43 1.77 -3.75
N ALA A 56 4.38 1.89 -2.96
CA ALA A 56 3.05 1.46 -3.35
C ALA A 56 1.98 2.43 -2.83
N SER A 57 1.20 2.99 -3.73
CA SER A 57 0.04 3.83 -3.38
C SER A 57 -1.10 2.99 -2.82
N ALA A 58 -2.00 3.64 -2.09
CA ALA A 58 -3.24 3.00 -1.65
C ALA A 58 -4.08 2.52 -2.84
N GLY A 59 -4.73 1.37 -2.69
CA GLY A 59 -5.51 0.75 -3.76
C GLY A 59 -4.72 -0.12 -4.73
N SER A 60 -3.38 -0.07 -4.70
CA SER A 60 -2.52 -0.94 -5.50
C SER A 60 -2.70 -2.41 -5.13
N GLN A 61 -2.42 -3.29 -6.08
CA GLN A 61 -2.34 -4.73 -5.87
C GLN A 61 -0.98 -5.23 -6.34
N LEU A 62 -0.22 -5.82 -5.43
CA LEU A 62 1.14 -6.27 -5.69
C LEU A 62 1.18 -7.78 -5.96
N THR A 63 1.93 -8.17 -6.99
CA THR A 63 2.27 -9.58 -7.26
C THR A 63 3.78 -9.70 -7.27
N PHE A 64 4.31 -10.51 -6.37
CA PHE A 64 5.75 -10.59 -6.15
C PHE A 64 6.20 -11.94 -5.59
N ILE A 65 7.50 -12.18 -5.63
CA ILE A 65 8.18 -13.26 -4.94
C ILE A 65 9.18 -12.65 -3.97
N ASN A 66 9.06 -12.95 -2.68
CA ASN A 66 10.15 -12.71 -1.74
C ASN A 66 11.14 -13.86 -1.88
N GLU A 67 12.35 -13.55 -2.27
CA GLU A 67 13.40 -14.53 -2.49
C GLU A 67 14.47 -14.41 -1.40
N PRO A 68 14.62 -15.44 -0.54
CA PRO A 68 15.65 -15.46 0.50
C PRO A 68 17.06 -15.53 -0.10
N HIS A 69 18.00 -14.88 0.57
CA HIS A 69 19.42 -15.09 0.38
C HIS A 69 19.97 -15.83 1.61
N HIS A 70 20.68 -16.96 1.42
CA HIS A 70 21.10 -17.84 2.52
C HIS A 70 19.98 -18.22 3.48
N GLN A 71 18.82 -18.61 2.94
CA GLN A 71 17.60 -18.95 3.71
C GLN A 71 17.09 -17.81 4.60
N GLN A 72 17.38 -16.57 4.24
CA GLN A 72 16.90 -15.42 4.98
C GLN A 72 16.34 -14.36 4.01
N PHE A 73 15.08 -14.03 4.23
CA PHE A 73 14.44 -12.86 3.68
C PHE A 73 13.91 -12.02 4.84
N SER A 74 14.17 -10.73 4.81
CA SER A 74 13.54 -9.80 5.73
C SER A 74 13.24 -8.46 5.04
N SER A 75 12.09 -7.91 5.34
CA SER A 75 11.68 -6.58 4.90
C SER A 75 10.85 -5.88 5.96
N VAL A 76 10.91 -4.56 5.93
CA VAL A 76 10.09 -3.67 6.76
C VAL A 76 9.16 -2.89 5.84
N GLN A 77 7.89 -2.84 6.20
CA GLN A 77 6.89 -1.99 5.56
C GLN A 77 6.51 -0.87 6.52
N ILE A 78 6.60 0.38 6.08
CA ILE A 78 5.94 1.51 6.73
C ILE A 78 4.71 1.86 5.91
N SER A 79 3.54 1.78 6.55
CA SER A 79 2.26 2.22 5.98
C SER A 79 1.89 3.58 6.57
N PHE A 80 1.58 4.53 5.73
CA PHE A 80 1.27 5.91 6.11
C PHE A 80 -0.22 6.06 6.39
N LEU A 81 -0.57 6.44 7.63
CA LEU A 81 -1.95 6.60 8.09
C LEU A 81 -2.41 8.06 8.01
N GLN A 82 -1.48 8.98 7.82
CA GLN A 82 -1.72 10.40 7.64
C GLN A 82 -1.10 10.85 6.31
N PRO A 83 -1.83 11.61 5.47
CA PRO A 83 -1.27 12.18 4.24
C PRO A 83 -0.26 13.30 4.56
N PRO A 84 0.53 13.75 3.55
CA PRO A 84 1.34 14.95 3.66
C PRO A 84 0.52 16.16 4.11
N SER A 85 1.17 17.14 4.74
CA SER A 85 0.53 18.42 5.09
C SER A 85 0.07 19.16 3.84
N GLN A 86 -0.94 20.04 3.99
CA GLN A 86 -1.47 20.81 2.86
C GLN A 86 -0.38 21.67 2.21
N ASP A 87 0.46 22.34 3.02
CA ASP A 87 1.57 23.17 2.53
C ASP A 87 2.54 22.38 1.63
N LEU A 88 2.83 21.11 2.01
CA LEU A 88 3.70 20.25 1.23
C LEU A 88 3.03 19.79 -0.07
N MET A 89 1.72 19.55 -0.04
CA MET A 89 0.94 19.21 -1.23
C MET A 89 0.82 20.41 -2.19
N ASP A 90 0.61 21.59 -1.67
CA ASP A 90 0.53 22.83 -2.47
C ASP A 90 1.87 23.10 -3.18
N GLU A 91 3.00 22.90 -2.49
CA GLU A 91 4.33 23.02 -3.10
C GLU A 91 4.56 21.96 -4.19
N PHE A 92 4.13 20.73 -3.94
CA PHE A 92 4.18 19.64 -4.90
C PHE A 92 3.39 19.99 -6.18
N GLU A 93 2.19 20.56 -6.04
CA GLU A 93 1.36 21.00 -7.17
C GLU A 93 1.99 22.15 -7.96
N LEU A 94 2.57 23.12 -7.26
CA LEU A 94 3.26 24.26 -7.89
C LEU A 94 4.50 23.83 -8.68
N GLY A 95 5.27 22.90 -8.17
CA GLY A 95 6.45 22.33 -8.84
C GLY A 95 6.07 21.65 -10.16
N TYR A 96 5.06 20.81 -10.13
CA TYR A 96 4.56 20.10 -11.31
C TYR A 96 4.00 21.00 -12.40
N ASN A 97 3.23 22.02 -12.05
CA ASN A 97 2.66 22.95 -13.02
C ASN A 97 3.75 23.75 -13.74
N LYS A 98 4.88 24.02 -13.07
CA LYS A 98 6.06 24.62 -13.70
C LYS A 98 6.75 23.69 -14.70
N GLU A 99 6.80 22.40 -14.42
CA GLU A 99 7.41 21.41 -15.32
C GLU A 99 6.52 21.12 -16.54
N LYS A 100 5.21 20.92 -16.35
CA LYS A 100 4.25 20.79 -17.45
C LYS A 100 4.22 22.02 -18.37
N GLY A 101 4.34 23.23 -17.81
CA GLY A 101 4.40 24.46 -18.58
C GLY A 101 5.67 24.56 -19.45
N LYS A 102 6.75 23.86 -19.11
CA LYS A 102 7.96 23.74 -19.94
C LYS A 102 7.81 22.67 -21.02
N GLU A 103 7.19 21.54 -20.73
CA GLU A 103 6.96 20.46 -21.73
C GLU A 103 5.96 20.86 -22.81
N THR A 104 4.87 21.56 -22.43
CA THR A 104 3.89 22.05 -23.42
C THR A 104 4.49 23.11 -24.34
N LYS A 105 5.41 23.95 -23.88
CA LYS A 105 6.15 24.91 -24.73
C LYS A 105 7.12 24.20 -25.70
N HIS A 106 7.65 23.03 -25.32
CA HIS A 106 8.52 22.22 -26.21
C HIS A 106 7.73 21.39 -27.24
N LYS A 107 6.51 20.92 -26.90
CA LYS A 107 5.65 20.17 -27.83
C LYS A 107 4.84 21.07 -28.76
N ALA A 108 4.42 22.26 -28.32
CA ALA A 108 3.72 23.21 -29.17
C ALA A 108 4.55 23.71 -30.37
N ASN A 109 5.89 23.59 -30.28
CA ASN A 109 6.79 23.90 -31.41
C ASN A 109 6.97 22.72 -32.38
N LYS A 110 6.35 21.54 -32.15
CA LYS A 110 6.52 20.35 -33.00
C LYS A 110 5.25 19.80 -33.66
N GLU A 111 4.04 20.18 -33.22
CA GLU A 111 2.79 19.64 -33.79
C GLU A 111 1.69 20.70 -33.92
N ALA A 112 1.74 21.44 -35.03
CA ALA A 112 0.56 22.07 -35.57
C ALA A 112 -0.11 21.04 -36.53
N GLY A 113 -1.18 20.39 -36.06
CA GLY A 113 -2.06 19.57 -36.91
C GLY A 113 -2.44 18.22 -36.34
N LYS A 114 -3.58 18.16 -35.65
CA LYS A 114 -4.70 17.22 -35.78
C LYS A 114 -5.53 17.16 -34.53
N ALA A 115 -6.73 17.74 -34.59
CA ALA A 115 -7.78 17.58 -33.59
C ALA A 115 -8.36 16.16 -33.67
N GLY A 116 -8.29 15.41 -32.58
CA GLY A 116 -8.93 14.10 -32.40
C GLY A 116 -9.72 14.10 -31.08
N VAL A 117 -10.98 13.70 -31.18
CA VAL A 117 -11.98 13.64 -30.11
C VAL A 117 -11.49 12.78 -28.95
N ALA A 118 -11.47 13.33 -27.73
CA ALA A 118 -11.06 12.64 -26.52
C ALA A 118 -12.13 11.63 -26.07
N GLN A 119 -11.74 10.35 -25.91
CA GLN A 119 -12.55 9.30 -25.29
C GLN A 119 -12.31 9.27 -23.76
N PRO A 120 -13.32 8.94 -22.92
CA PRO A 120 -13.27 9.12 -21.45
C PRO A 120 -12.57 7.99 -20.69
N SER A 121 -11.60 7.27 -21.27
CA SER A 121 -10.88 6.17 -20.60
C SER A 121 -9.41 6.46 -20.25
N THR A 122 -8.97 7.71 -20.34
CA THR A 122 -7.56 8.11 -20.21
C THR A 122 -7.09 8.37 -18.77
N TYR A 123 -8.01 8.42 -17.78
CA TYR A 123 -7.67 8.80 -16.39
C TYR A 123 -6.84 7.77 -15.61
N HIS A 124 -6.84 6.51 -16.02
CA HIS A 124 -6.05 5.46 -15.35
C HIS A 124 -4.61 5.28 -15.88
N ARG A 125 -4.23 5.97 -16.96
CA ARG A 125 -2.95 5.68 -17.69
C ARG A 125 -1.74 6.49 -17.21
N PHE A 126 -1.91 7.66 -16.63
CA PHE A 126 -0.79 8.57 -16.36
C PHE A 126 0.06 8.25 -15.13
N HIS A 127 -0.44 7.43 -14.19
CA HIS A 127 0.29 7.07 -12.96
C HIS A 127 0.96 5.69 -13.01
N GLN A 128 0.81 4.95 -14.11
CA GLN A 128 1.38 3.61 -14.26
C GLN A 128 2.79 3.59 -14.87
N ASP A 129 3.29 4.73 -15.37
CA ASP A 129 4.55 4.74 -16.13
C ASP A 129 5.82 4.89 -15.27
N GLN A 130 5.70 5.30 -13.99
CA GLN A 130 6.86 5.37 -13.11
C GLN A 130 7.09 4.04 -12.39
N SER A 131 8.33 3.54 -12.47
CA SER A 131 8.73 2.32 -11.75
C SER A 131 8.46 2.46 -10.25
N PRO A 132 7.82 1.47 -9.60
CA PRO A 132 7.59 1.50 -8.16
C PRO A 132 8.87 1.30 -7.34
N LYS A 133 10.00 1.09 -8.00
CA LYS A 133 11.32 0.94 -7.39
C LYS A 133 11.98 2.31 -7.24
N LEU A 134 12.39 2.63 -6.03
CA LEU A 134 13.16 3.83 -5.70
C LEU A 134 14.56 3.41 -5.20
N SER A 135 15.60 3.86 -5.89
CA SER A 135 16.99 3.72 -5.38
C SER A 135 17.22 4.70 -4.25
N VAL A 136 17.76 4.20 -3.14
CA VAL A 136 17.80 4.92 -1.86
C VAL A 136 19.15 5.55 -1.63
N ASN A 137 19.18 6.83 -1.31
CA ASN A 137 20.35 7.56 -0.85
C ASN A 137 20.41 7.67 0.69
N SER A 138 21.51 8.21 1.22
CA SER A 138 21.72 8.36 2.65
C SER A 138 20.68 9.25 3.34
N LYS A 139 20.14 10.29 2.67
CA LYS A 139 19.13 11.20 3.22
C LYS A 139 17.80 10.48 3.41
N LEU A 140 17.35 9.71 2.39
CA LEU A 140 16.15 8.88 2.47
C LEU A 140 16.29 7.81 3.54
N THR A 141 17.46 7.12 3.60
CA THR A 141 17.73 6.13 4.64
C THR A 141 17.62 6.74 6.03
N PHE A 142 18.27 7.89 6.26
CA PHE A 142 18.21 8.59 7.54
C PHE A 142 16.76 8.91 7.93
N ALA A 143 15.99 9.52 7.03
CA ALA A 143 14.60 9.89 7.32
C ALA A 143 13.72 8.66 7.59
N PHE A 144 13.94 7.53 6.90
CA PHE A 144 13.24 6.27 7.12
C PHE A 144 13.56 5.66 8.50
N GLU A 145 14.83 5.65 8.90
CA GLU A 145 15.24 5.15 10.21
C GLU A 145 14.70 6.02 11.36
N GLN A 146 14.55 7.34 11.14
CA GLN A 146 13.86 8.22 12.09
C GLN A 146 12.38 7.82 12.28
N LEU A 147 11.68 7.43 11.22
CA LEU A 147 10.30 6.94 11.33
C LEU A 147 10.23 5.61 12.08
N LEU A 148 11.18 4.70 11.87
CA LEU A 148 11.25 3.44 12.62
C LEU A 148 11.53 3.69 14.10
N ALA A 149 12.46 4.57 14.41
CA ALA A 149 12.77 4.95 15.80
C ALA A 149 11.55 5.60 16.49
N MET A 150 10.86 6.51 15.78
CA MET A 150 9.65 7.16 16.28
C MET A 150 8.53 6.17 16.63
N GLU A 151 8.41 5.06 15.89
CA GLU A 151 7.33 4.07 16.12
C GLU A 151 7.46 3.38 17.48
N ALA A 152 8.69 3.23 17.97
CA ALA A 152 8.99 2.63 19.27
C ALA A 152 8.74 3.58 20.46
N GLU A 153 8.60 4.88 20.21
CA GLU A 153 8.46 5.92 21.24
C GLU A 153 7.00 6.33 21.43
N ASP A 154 6.63 6.69 22.66
CA ASP A 154 5.28 7.19 22.99
C ASP A 154 5.16 8.70 22.73
N LEU A 155 5.35 9.10 21.48
CA LEU A 155 5.29 10.50 21.05
C LEU A 155 3.85 10.95 20.78
N SER A 156 3.56 12.22 21.07
CA SER A 156 2.27 12.81 20.69
C SER A 156 2.05 12.75 19.16
N THR A 157 0.78 12.66 18.75
CA THR A 157 0.42 12.67 17.31
C THR A 157 1.02 13.86 16.57
N GLN A 158 1.12 15.02 17.20
CA GLN A 158 1.70 16.22 16.61
C GLN A 158 3.20 16.05 16.32
N VAL A 159 3.96 15.54 17.29
CA VAL A 159 5.40 15.26 17.10
C VAL A 159 5.62 14.19 16.04
N GLN A 160 4.84 13.11 16.07
CA GLN A 160 4.86 12.09 15.02
C GLN A 160 4.63 12.69 13.62
N SER A 161 3.70 13.66 13.49
CA SER A 161 3.41 14.33 12.23
C SER A 161 4.58 15.18 11.71
N TYR A 162 5.40 15.77 12.58
CA TYR A 162 6.61 16.50 12.17
C TYR A 162 7.65 15.55 11.55
N TYR A 163 7.94 14.42 12.19
CA TYR A 163 8.84 13.40 11.62
C TYR A 163 8.34 12.89 10.27
N LEU A 164 7.03 12.61 10.20
CA LEU A 164 6.40 12.11 8.97
C LEU A 164 6.47 13.13 7.83
N ASN A 165 6.18 14.42 8.09
CA ASN A 165 6.30 15.47 7.09
C ASN A 165 7.77 15.70 6.65
N GLY A 166 8.72 15.53 7.55
CA GLY A 166 10.15 15.54 7.21
C GLY A 166 10.51 14.42 6.22
N PHE A 167 9.99 13.22 6.43
CA PHE A 167 10.15 12.11 5.49
C PHE A 167 9.48 12.39 4.13
N TYR A 168 8.26 12.92 4.13
CA TYR A 168 7.57 13.30 2.89
C TYR A 168 8.31 14.39 2.11
N ARG A 169 8.94 15.32 2.82
CA ARG A 169 9.83 16.33 2.20
C ARG A 169 10.98 15.65 1.46
N GLN A 170 11.64 14.67 2.06
CA GLN A 170 12.73 13.93 1.41
C GLN A 170 12.24 13.14 0.19
N LEU A 171 11.02 12.57 0.23
CA LEU A 171 10.41 11.91 -0.92
C LEU A 171 10.06 12.91 -2.03
N LEU A 172 9.59 14.11 -1.69
CA LEU A 172 9.31 15.18 -2.65
C LEU A 172 10.59 15.62 -3.36
N GLU A 173 11.68 15.86 -2.62
CA GLU A 173 12.99 16.21 -3.17
C GLU A 173 13.59 15.11 -4.06
N ALA A 174 13.26 13.85 -3.77
CA ALA A 174 13.64 12.69 -4.57
C ALA A 174 12.71 12.44 -5.79
N GLY A 175 11.67 13.26 -5.98
CA GLY A 175 10.68 13.08 -7.05
C GLY A 175 9.78 11.83 -6.88
N ALA A 176 9.70 11.27 -5.66
CA ALA A 176 9.04 9.99 -5.38
C ALA A 176 7.70 10.11 -4.63
N LEU A 177 7.29 11.32 -4.22
CA LEU A 177 6.09 11.52 -3.42
C LEU A 177 4.82 11.13 -4.19
N GLU A 178 4.75 11.41 -5.50
CA GLU A 178 3.59 11.11 -6.35
C GLU A 178 3.32 9.61 -6.46
N GLN A 179 4.34 8.77 -6.39
CA GLN A 179 4.19 7.32 -6.42
C GLN A 179 3.41 6.79 -5.21
N LEU A 180 3.49 7.47 -4.06
CA LEU A 180 2.74 7.13 -2.86
C LEU A 180 1.39 7.83 -2.78
N PHE A 181 1.34 9.10 -3.21
CA PHE A 181 0.16 9.97 -3.12
C PHE A 181 -0.21 10.50 -4.50
N PRO A 182 -0.83 9.66 -5.36
CA PRO A 182 -1.35 10.10 -6.65
C PRO A 182 -2.42 11.20 -6.45
N ARG A 183 -2.45 12.19 -7.33
CA ARG A 183 -3.31 13.38 -7.23
C ARG A 183 -4.79 13.09 -7.26
N ASP A 184 -5.20 12.03 -7.93
CA ASP A 184 -6.60 11.68 -8.15
C ASP A 184 -7.22 10.85 -7.00
N SER A 185 -6.59 10.84 -5.82
CA SER A 185 -7.08 10.11 -4.65
C SER A 185 -7.52 11.07 -3.54
N PRO A 186 -8.67 10.87 -2.86
CA PRO A 186 -8.82 9.74 -1.94
C PRO A 186 -10.00 8.83 -2.31
N PHE A 187 -9.70 7.62 -2.71
CA PHE A 187 -10.72 6.62 -2.96
C PHE A 187 -11.48 6.26 -1.67
N LEU A 188 -12.79 6.13 -1.77
CA LEU A 188 -13.62 5.64 -0.68
C LEU A 188 -13.16 4.25 -0.21
N ARG A 189 -12.66 3.42 -1.13
CA ARG A 189 -12.04 2.12 -0.85
C ARG A 189 -10.91 2.22 0.19
N GLU A 190 -10.00 3.20 0.05
CA GLU A 190 -8.90 3.39 1.00
C GLU A 190 -9.40 3.74 2.40
N ARG A 191 -10.32 4.72 2.48
CA ARG A 191 -10.93 5.14 3.74
C ARG A 191 -11.68 3.97 4.40
N LEU A 192 -12.42 3.20 3.62
CA LEU A 192 -13.14 2.01 4.07
C LEU A 192 -12.16 0.92 4.56
N SER A 193 -11.10 0.63 3.80
CA SER A 193 -10.08 -0.35 4.19
C SER A 193 -9.43 0.01 5.52
N ARG A 194 -9.07 1.27 5.71
CA ARG A 194 -8.48 1.80 6.95
C ARG A 194 -9.44 1.68 8.14
N TYR A 195 -10.71 1.97 7.93
CA TYR A 195 -11.75 1.79 8.95
C TYR A 195 -11.90 0.31 9.36
N LEU A 196 -12.01 -0.59 8.39
CA LEU A 196 -12.17 -2.02 8.62
C LEU A 196 -10.92 -2.66 9.25
N ALA A 197 -9.73 -2.17 8.92
CA ALA A 197 -8.46 -2.65 9.43
C ALA A 197 -8.26 -2.39 10.95
N GLN A 198 -9.06 -1.52 11.56
CA GLN A 198 -9.03 -1.31 13.02
C GLN A 198 -9.52 -2.54 13.79
N SER A 199 -10.37 -3.38 13.21
CA SER A 199 -10.92 -4.58 13.82
C SER A 199 -11.27 -5.65 12.78
N PRO A 200 -10.28 -6.24 12.06
CA PRO A 200 -10.51 -7.04 10.86
C PRO A 200 -11.41 -8.28 11.07
N GLY A 201 -11.27 -8.90 12.25
CA GLY A 201 -12.02 -10.11 12.63
C GLY A 201 -13.46 -9.85 13.08
N HIS A 202 -13.83 -8.59 13.35
CA HIS A 202 -15.17 -8.28 13.82
C HIS A 202 -16.23 -8.44 12.74
N ASP A 203 -17.48 -8.59 13.17
CA ASP A 203 -18.63 -8.58 12.26
C ASP A 203 -18.96 -7.14 11.84
N HIS A 204 -18.58 -6.82 10.60
CA HIS A 204 -18.82 -5.52 10.01
C HIS A 204 -20.12 -5.52 9.21
N HIS A 205 -21.17 -4.92 9.77
CA HIS A 205 -22.41 -4.66 9.06
C HIS A 205 -22.31 -3.38 8.23
N ILE A 206 -22.76 -3.41 6.99
CA ILE A 206 -22.70 -2.28 6.06
C ILE A 206 -23.44 -1.04 6.61
N GLU A 207 -24.48 -1.25 7.39
CA GLU A 207 -25.28 -0.20 8.02
C GLU A 207 -24.45 0.62 9.05
N ARG A 208 -23.55 -0.04 9.79
CA ARG A 208 -22.62 0.64 10.71
C ARG A 208 -21.60 1.46 9.95
N VAL A 209 -21.10 0.94 8.84
CA VAL A 209 -20.18 1.65 7.95
C VAL A 209 -20.85 2.87 7.33
N CYS A 210 -22.08 2.72 6.85
CA CYS A 210 -22.85 3.84 6.30
C CYS A 210 -23.01 4.98 7.30
N ARG A 211 -23.31 4.68 8.56
CA ARG A 211 -23.37 5.69 9.64
C ARG A 211 -22.04 6.37 9.88
N HIS A 212 -20.94 5.60 9.90
CA HIS A 212 -19.61 6.16 10.11
C HIS A 212 -19.18 7.12 8.99
N PHE A 213 -19.53 6.81 7.74
CA PHE A 213 -19.18 7.62 6.59
C PHE A 213 -20.24 8.68 6.23
N PHE A 214 -21.33 8.78 6.99
CA PHE A 214 -22.46 9.66 6.72
C PHE A 214 -23.03 9.47 5.29
N MET A 215 -23.13 8.21 4.86
CA MET A 215 -23.61 7.84 3.52
C MET A 215 -24.78 6.87 3.61
N SER A 216 -25.71 6.97 2.64
CA SER A 216 -26.70 5.91 2.45
C SER A 216 -26.03 4.65 1.89
N LYS A 217 -26.69 3.49 2.04
CA LYS A 217 -26.19 2.21 1.49
C LYS A 217 -26.06 2.26 -0.04
N SER A 218 -27.00 2.90 -0.72
CA SER A 218 -26.95 3.09 -2.17
C SER A 218 -25.78 3.96 -2.59
N THR A 219 -25.53 5.07 -1.88
CA THR A 219 -24.41 5.98 -2.13
C THR A 219 -23.08 5.27 -1.94
N LEU A 220 -22.88 4.57 -0.80
CA LEU A 220 -21.67 3.82 -0.52
C LEU A 220 -21.42 2.75 -1.60
N THR A 221 -22.45 1.98 -1.97
CA THR A 221 -22.33 0.91 -2.97
C THR A 221 -21.98 1.48 -4.34
N ARG A 222 -22.63 2.57 -4.75
CA ARG A 222 -22.37 3.24 -6.03
C ARG A 222 -20.93 3.76 -6.12
N HIS A 223 -20.43 4.43 -5.07
CA HIS A 223 -19.05 4.94 -5.07
C HIS A 223 -18.03 3.83 -5.12
N LEU A 224 -18.20 2.76 -4.34
CA LEU A 224 -17.31 1.60 -4.40
C LEU A 224 -17.36 0.91 -5.78
N ALA A 225 -18.53 0.85 -6.42
CA ALA A 225 -18.66 0.29 -7.76
C ALA A 225 -17.92 1.14 -8.81
N LEU A 226 -17.96 2.47 -8.72
CA LEU A 226 -17.16 3.37 -9.57
C LEU A 226 -15.64 3.13 -9.40
N GLU A 227 -15.21 2.76 -8.20
CA GLU A 227 -13.82 2.37 -7.91
C GLU A 227 -13.53 0.88 -8.22
N GLY A 228 -14.42 0.18 -8.94
CA GLY A 228 -14.26 -1.22 -9.34
C GLY A 228 -14.27 -2.23 -8.20
N THR A 229 -14.88 -1.90 -7.04
CA THR A 229 -14.90 -2.75 -5.85
C THR A 229 -16.27 -2.81 -5.17
N SER A 230 -16.36 -3.52 -4.06
CA SER A 230 -17.55 -3.61 -3.22
C SER A 230 -17.18 -3.72 -1.75
N PHE A 231 -18.12 -3.40 -0.85
CA PHE A 231 -17.93 -3.56 0.60
C PHE A 231 -17.43 -4.96 0.99
N ARG A 232 -18.05 -6.03 0.42
CA ARG A 232 -17.64 -7.42 0.69
C ARG A 232 -16.24 -7.73 0.20
N GLN A 233 -15.85 -7.15 -0.93
CA GLN A 233 -14.52 -7.36 -1.49
C GLN A 233 -13.47 -6.69 -0.61
N VAL A 234 -13.66 -5.42 -0.24
CA VAL A 234 -12.75 -4.67 0.64
C VAL A 234 -12.63 -5.35 2.01
N LEU A 235 -13.74 -5.75 2.63
CA LEU A 235 -13.72 -6.48 3.90
C LEU A 235 -12.95 -7.81 3.77
N GLY A 236 -13.18 -8.55 2.68
CA GLY A 236 -12.45 -9.79 2.42
C GLY A 236 -10.94 -9.57 2.28
N GLU A 237 -10.51 -8.53 1.57
CA GLU A 237 -9.10 -8.16 1.40
C GLU A 237 -8.45 -7.79 2.74
N VAL A 238 -9.12 -6.97 3.54
CA VAL A 238 -8.65 -6.59 4.90
C VAL A 238 -8.47 -7.82 5.79
N ARG A 239 -9.43 -8.74 5.81
CA ARG A 239 -9.35 -9.99 6.57
C ARG A 239 -8.21 -10.90 6.10
N MET A 240 -7.96 -10.96 4.80
CA MET A 240 -6.86 -11.77 4.24
C MET A 240 -5.49 -11.19 4.60
N LEU A 241 -5.32 -9.87 4.53
CA LEU A 241 -4.08 -9.20 4.98
C LEU A 241 -3.84 -9.37 6.47
N HIS A 242 -4.90 -9.31 7.27
CA HIS A 242 -4.80 -9.59 8.70
C HIS A 242 -4.28 -11.01 8.95
N GLY A 243 -4.80 -12.00 8.21
CA GLY A 243 -4.29 -13.38 8.27
C GLY A 243 -2.82 -13.49 7.89
N LEU A 244 -2.36 -12.79 6.84
CA LEU A 244 -0.93 -12.72 6.50
C LEU A 244 -0.09 -12.14 7.66
N SER A 245 -0.54 -11.03 8.25
CA SER A 245 0.14 -10.38 9.37
C SER A 245 0.24 -11.30 10.59
N LEU A 246 -0.86 -11.97 10.97
CA LEU A 246 -0.87 -12.91 12.08
C LEU A 246 0.12 -14.06 11.88
N MET A 247 0.19 -14.62 10.67
CA MET A 247 1.12 -15.70 10.34
C MET A 247 2.60 -15.26 10.36
N GLN A 248 2.90 -13.98 10.22
CA GLN A 248 4.25 -13.43 10.39
C GLN A 248 4.64 -13.27 11.86
N GLN A 249 3.67 -13.04 12.74
CA GLN A 249 3.89 -12.78 14.16
C GLN A 249 4.12 -14.06 14.96
N GLN A 250 3.25 -15.07 14.76
CA GLN A 250 3.35 -16.34 15.48
C GLN A 250 2.65 -17.50 14.78
N THR A 251 2.78 -18.68 15.36
CA THR A 251 2.09 -19.90 14.91
C THR A 251 0.67 -19.93 15.45
N TYR A 252 -0.27 -20.13 14.54
CA TYR A 252 -1.67 -20.37 14.88
C TYR A 252 -2.13 -21.74 14.38
N ARG A 253 -3.03 -22.39 15.11
CA ARG A 253 -3.83 -23.46 14.52
C ARG A 253 -4.72 -22.87 13.43
N GLN A 254 -4.97 -23.61 12.36
CA GLN A 254 -5.74 -23.08 11.21
C GLN A 254 -7.14 -22.60 11.61
N VAL A 255 -7.78 -23.29 12.57
CA VAL A 255 -9.09 -22.91 13.09
C VAL A 255 -9.05 -21.56 13.79
N ASP A 256 -8.04 -21.34 14.68
CA ASP A 256 -7.91 -20.10 15.43
C ASP A 256 -7.61 -18.93 14.49
N LEU A 257 -6.73 -19.17 13.50
CA LEU A 257 -6.42 -18.17 12.46
C LEU A 257 -7.66 -17.76 11.68
N ALA A 258 -8.51 -18.72 11.30
CA ALA A 258 -9.76 -18.44 10.61
C ALA A 258 -10.70 -17.58 11.46
N LEU A 259 -10.86 -17.91 12.73
CA LEU A 259 -11.71 -17.15 13.68
C LEU A 259 -11.19 -15.73 13.89
N LEU A 260 -9.88 -15.54 14.10
CA LEU A 260 -9.25 -14.24 14.24
C LEU A 260 -9.43 -13.35 13.00
N CYS A 261 -9.53 -13.99 11.82
CA CYS A 261 -9.82 -13.29 10.56
C CYS A 261 -11.34 -13.12 10.29
N GLY A 262 -12.22 -13.48 11.22
CA GLY A 262 -13.67 -13.33 11.09
C GLY A 262 -14.33 -14.36 10.18
N TYR A 263 -13.74 -15.56 10.07
CA TYR A 263 -14.32 -16.70 9.32
C TYR A 263 -14.79 -17.78 10.29
N GLN A 264 -15.99 -18.31 10.06
CA GLN A 264 -16.59 -19.37 10.89
C GLN A 264 -16.01 -20.77 10.60
N SER A 265 -15.22 -20.93 9.52
CA SER A 265 -14.59 -22.20 9.20
C SER A 265 -13.22 -22.03 8.54
N GLU A 266 -12.32 -22.94 8.90
CA GLU A 266 -10.97 -23.05 8.30
C GLU A 266 -11.03 -23.21 6.77
N SER A 267 -11.98 -24.02 6.28
CA SER A 267 -12.12 -24.29 4.84
C SER A 267 -12.43 -23.01 4.06
N ARG A 268 -13.40 -22.20 4.51
CA ARG A 268 -13.75 -20.92 3.87
C ARG A 268 -12.59 -19.92 3.91
N PHE A 269 -11.90 -19.84 5.04
CA PHE A 269 -10.71 -19.00 5.16
C PHE A 269 -9.63 -19.45 4.18
N SER A 270 -9.27 -20.74 4.17
CA SER A 270 -8.22 -21.30 3.32
C SER A 270 -8.51 -21.12 1.83
N GLN A 271 -9.77 -21.35 1.39
CA GLN A 271 -10.20 -21.12 0.02
C GLN A 271 -10.07 -19.64 -0.37
N ARG A 272 -10.53 -18.72 0.49
CA ARG A 272 -10.46 -17.29 0.24
C ARG A 272 -9.01 -16.81 0.19
N PHE A 273 -8.17 -17.29 1.11
CA PHE A 273 -6.74 -16.96 1.15
C PHE A 273 -6.03 -17.45 -0.12
N ARG A 274 -6.27 -18.70 -0.54
CA ARG A 274 -5.71 -19.23 -1.79
C ARG A 274 -6.21 -18.46 -3.01
N LYS A 275 -7.49 -18.10 -3.05
CA LYS A 275 -8.04 -17.28 -4.15
C LYS A 275 -7.35 -15.92 -4.23
N GLN A 276 -7.10 -15.29 -3.08
CA GLN A 276 -6.47 -13.96 -3.00
C GLN A 276 -4.98 -14.01 -3.35
N PHE A 277 -4.22 -14.89 -2.68
CA PHE A 277 -2.76 -14.87 -2.72
C PHE A 277 -2.13 -15.97 -3.58
N GLY A 278 -2.91 -16.90 -4.09
CA GLY A 278 -2.44 -18.03 -4.91
C GLY A 278 -1.80 -19.18 -4.13
N VAL A 279 -1.68 -19.07 -2.82
CA VAL A 279 -1.05 -20.04 -1.92
C VAL A 279 -1.99 -20.33 -0.74
N THR A 280 -1.99 -21.56 -0.20
CA THR A 280 -2.78 -21.87 1.01
C THR A 280 -2.09 -21.33 2.26
N PRO A 281 -2.85 -21.02 3.35
CA PRO A 281 -2.27 -20.57 4.62
C PRO A 281 -1.22 -21.55 5.15
N LYS A 282 -1.49 -22.85 5.11
CA LYS A 282 -0.56 -23.91 5.54
C LYS A 282 0.75 -23.90 4.77
N ARG A 283 0.69 -23.68 3.44
CA ARG A 283 1.90 -23.59 2.58
C ARG A 283 2.67 -22.30 2.87
N TYR A 284 1.98 -21.18 3.04
CA TYR A 284 2.61 -19.91 3.36
C TYR A 284 3.34 -19.97 4.72
N MET A 285 2.69 -20.49 5.77
CA MET A 285 3.31 -20.64 7.10
C MET A 285 4.63 -21.44 7.09
N LYS A 286 4.76 -22.44 6.20
CA LYS A 286 6.02 -23.20 6.07
C LYS A 286 7.19 -22.36 5.53
N THR A 287 6.93 -21.21 4.92
CA THR A 287 7.97 -20.31 4.39
C THR A 287 8.34 -19.21 5.36
N VAL A 288 7.62 -19.05 6.46
CA VAL A 288 7.86 -18.01 7.46
C VAL A 288 8.84 -18.54 8.50
N ARG A 289 9.88 -17.73 8.80
CA ARG A 289 10.79 -18.03 9.91
C ARG A 289 10.09 -17.74 11.24
N ARG A 290 10.26 -18.65 12.17
CA ARG A 290 9.77 -18.52 13.55
C ARG A 290 10.92 -18.47 14.52
#